data_765126b67911fa93ec07150e629aeed4
#
_entry.id   765126b67911fa93ec07150e629aeed4
#
_cell.length_a   1.000
_cell.length_b   1.000
_cell.length_c   1.000
_cell.angle_alpha   90.00
_cell.angle_beta   90.00
_cell.angle_gamma   90.00
#
_symmetry.space_group_name_H-M   'P 1'
#
loop_
_entity.id
_entity.type
_entity.pdbx_description
1 polymer ?
#
loop_
_entity_poly.entity_id
_entity_poly.type
_entity_poly.pdbx_seq_one_letter_code
_entity_poly.pdbx_strand_id
1 'polypeptide(L)'
;MKGLLGLVLLAAIWGGSFLFMKLAASELGPAVLIEFRVILGAVTLSVVALLLKRNLHFWRYKKHFLILGMFNSAIPFMLFAYAVQTLDASMVSILNSTAPFWGVVIGALWLKVPTHKSVWMGCGFGLAGVVTLVGFDSAVLKEGAWLPILAALCATLSYAGASHYTKRAPQMTSFNHAHGNLWGAAIFVLPFIFFLPIRETPNSTVISAVVGLGIICTGIAYILYFKLVEELGAASALSVTFLIPVFGILWGHLFLDEKIGINTILGSVLVLVGVSLVTGLHEKLFTLKRLKAS
;
A
#
# COMPACT_ATOMS: atom_id res chain seq x y z
N MET A 1 -6.68 20.65 -12.70
CA MET A 1 -6.63 20.99 -11.27
C MET A 1 -7.35 19.98 -10.39
N LYS A 2 -8.62 19.60 -10.66
CA LYS A 2 -9.39 18.65 -9.82
C LYS A 2 -8.70 17.28 -9.64
N GLY A 3 -8.16 16.70 -10.70
CA GLY A 3 -7.47 15.39 -10.63
C GLY A 3 -6.18 15.41 -9.80
N LEU A 4 -5.38 16.48 -9.88
CA LEU A 4 -4.16 16.61 -9.06
C LEU A 4 -4.50 16.73 -7.57
N LEU A 5 -5.51 17.52 -7.21
CA LEU A 5 -5.97 17.61 -5.82
C LEU A 5 -6.47 16.26 -5.31
N GLY A 6 -7.19 15.51 -6.14
CA GLY A 6 -7.63 14.14 -5.82
C GLY A 6 -6.48 13.18 -5.56
N LEU A 7 -5.40 13.25 -6.36
CA LEU A 7 -4.19 12.44 -6.15
C LEU A 7 -3.49 12.79 -4.83
N VAL A 8 -3.35 14.08 -4.51
CA VAL A 8 -2.76 14.54 -3.24
C VAL A 8 -3.61 14.08 -2.06
N LEU A 9 -4.93 14.23 -2.14
CA LEU A 9 -5.84 13.77 -1.10
C LEU A 9 -5.75 12.25 -0.89
N LEU A 10 -5.76 11.48 -1.95
CA LEU A 10 -5.63 10.01 -1.88
C LEU A 10 -4.28 9.60 -1.27
N ALA A 11 -3.20 10.29 -1.64
CA ALA A 11 -1.87 10.04 -1.07
C ALA A 11 -1.84 10.35 0.44
N ALA A 12 -2.48 11.45 0.86
CA ALA A 12 -2.61 11.81 2.27
C ALA A 12 -3.39 10.74 3.05
N ILE A 13 -4.49 10.25 2.49
CA ILE A 13 -5.32 9.20 3.08
C ILE A 13 -4.52 7.89 3.17
N TRP A 14 -3.89 7.43 2.09
CA TRP A 14 -3.14 6.18 2.11
C TRP A 14 -1.85 6.26 2.94
N GLY A 15 -1.17 7.41 2.96
CA GLY A 15 -0.05 7.66 3.87
C GLY A 15 -0.47 7.58 5.34
N GLY A 16 -1.67 8.09 5.65
CA GLY A 16 -2.29 7.99 6.98
C GLY A 16 -2.64 6.56 7.42
N SER A 17 -2.71 5.59 6.48
CA SER A 17 -2.91 4.18 6.86
C SER A 17 -1.82 3.65 7.79
N PHE A 18 -0.58 4.08 7.60
CA PHE A 18 0.55 3.63 8.42
C PHE A 18 0.50 4.24 9.82
N LEU A 19 0.07 5.51 9.94
CA LEU A 19 -0.25 6.15 11.22
C LEU A 19 -1.29 5.35 12.01
N PHE A 20 -2.45 5.09 11.41
CA PHE A 20 -3.53 4.36 12.06
C PHE A 20 -3.14 2.92 12.42
N MET A 21 -2.37 2.24 11.55
CA MET A 21 -1.83 0.92 11.88
C MET A 21 -0.86 0.99 13.07
N LYS A 22 0.01 2.00 13.14
CA LYS A 22 0.95 2.17 14.25
C LYS A 22 0.23 2.36 15.58
N LEU A 23 -0.86 3.15 15.59
CA LEU A 23 -1.67 3.41 16.78
C LEU A 23 -2.42 2.17 17.29
N ALA A 24 -2.79 1.23 16.42
CA ALA A 24 -3.69 0.13 16.77
C ALA A 24 -3.04 -1.26 16.78
N ALA A 25 -1.89 -1.44 16.11
CA ALA A 25 -1.32 -2.77 15.89
C ALA A 25 -0.77 -3.44 17.16
N SER A 26 -0.32 -2.68 18.13
CA SER A 26 0.21 -3.21 19.41
C SER A 26 -0.89 -3.81 20.28
N GLU A 27 -2.04 -3.12 20.40
CA GLU A 27 -3.16 -3.56 21.25
C GLU A 27 -3.99 -4.66 20.59
N LEU A 28 -4.34 -4.49 19.30
CA LEU A 28 -5.19 -5.46 18.60
C LEU A 28 -4.45 -6.65 18.03
N GLY A 29 -3.17 -6.51 17.78
CA GLY A 29 -2.41 -7.48 16.98
C GLY A 29 -2.74 -7.38 15.48
N PRO A 30 -1.85 -7.91 14.60
CA PRO A 30 -1.99 -7.76 13.15
C PRO A 30 -3.27 -8.39 12.58
N ALA A 31 -3.66 -9.58 13.05
CA ALA A 31 -4.81 -10.29 12.48
C ALA A 31 -6.13 -9.56 12.77
N VAL A 32 -6.37 -9.21 14.03
CA VAL A 32 -7.62 -8.54 14.42
C VAL A 32 -7.71 -7.14 13.82
N LEU A 33 -6.62 -6.38 13.86
CA LEU A 33 -6.57 -5.06 13.23
C LEU A 33 -6.94 -5.12 11.74
N ILE A 34 -6.34 -6.06 11.02
CA ILE A 34 -6.58 -6.17 9.58
C ILE A 34 -7.95 -6.73 9.26
N GLU A 35 -8.47 -7.64 10.09
CA GLU A 35 -9.85 -8.11 9.94
C GLU A 35 -10.85 -6.95 10.01
N PHE A 36 -10.77 -6.11 11.04
CA PHE A 36 -11.61 -4.92 11.14
C PHE A 36 -11.41 -3.96 9.96
N ARG A 37 -10.16 -3.73 9.54
CA ARG A 37 -9.84 -2.88 8.40
C ARG A 37 -10.57 -3.35 7.14
N VAL A 38 -10.45 -4.64 6.80
CA VAL A 38 -10.99 -5.16 5.53
C VAL A 38 -12.50 -5.30 5.60
N ILE A 39 -13.09 -5.68 6.74
CA ILE A 39 -14.54 -5.73 6.95
C ILE A 39 -15.15 -4.34 6.81
N LEU A 40 -14.64 -3.34 7.54
CA LEU A 40 -15.16 -1.98 7.47
C LEU A 40 -15.05 -1.39 6.06
N GLY A 41 -13.94 -1.64 5.37
CA GLY A 41 -13.76 -1.26 3.98
C GLY A 41 -14.74 -1.98 3.04
N ALA A 42 -14.92 -3.29 3.20
CA ALA A 42 -15.85 -4.10 2.41
C ALA A 42 -17.30 -3.68 2.64
N VAL A 43 -17.69 -3.43 3.89
CA VAL A 43 -19.04 -2.93 4.24
C VAL A 43 -19.25 -1.54 3.63
N THR A 44 -18.28 -0.64 3.72
CA THR A 44 -18.36 0.69 3.10
C THR A 44 -18.62 0.57 1.60
N LEU A 45 -17.85 -0.27 0.87
CA LEU A 45 -18.07 -0.49 -0.56
C LEU A 45 -19.40 -1.19 -0.84
N SER A 46 -19.87 -2.10 0.04
CA SER A 46 -21.17 -2.76 -0.10
C SER A 46 -22.32 -1.76 0.03
N VAL A 47 -22.25 -0.85 1.00
CA VAL A 47 -23.24 0.23 1.16
C VAL A 47 -23.29 1.11 -0.09
N VAL A 48 -22.13 1.52 -0.61
CA VAL A 48 -22.06 2.30 -1.86
C VAL A 48 -22.61 1.52 -3.04
N ALA A 49 -22.34 0.21 -3.14
CA ALA A 49 -22.89 -0.63 -4.19
C ALA A 49 -24.42 -0.70 -4.14
N LEU A 50 -24.99 -0.82 -2.94
CA LEU A 50 -26.45 -0.83 -2.74
C LEU A 50 -27.07 0.50 -3.14
N LEU A 51 -26.49 1.63 -2.71
CA LEU A 51 -26.98 2.97 -3.05
C LEU A 51 -26.92 3.25 -4.55
N LEU A 52 -25.87 2.78 -5.22
CA LEU A 52 -25.66 2.94 -6.66
C LEU A 52 -26.28 1.80 -7.49
N LYS A 53 -27.00 0.86 -6.86
CA LYS A 53 -27.64 -0.32 -7.49
C LYS A 53 -26.67 -1.09 -8.37
N ARG A 54 -25.39 -1.22 -7.95
CA ARG A 54 -24.35 -1.94 -8.71
C ARG A 54 -24.48 -3.44 -8.50
N ASN A 55 -24.36 -4.21 -9.58
CA ASN A 55 -24.32 -5.67 -9.51
C ASN A 55 -22.92 -6.13 -9.05
N LEU A 56 -22.91 -6.84 -7.93
CA LEU A 56 -21.72 -7.45 -7.36
C LEU A 56 -21.69 -8.93 -7.69
N HIS A 57 -20.74 -9.38 -8.46
CA HIS A 57 -20.67 -10.78 -8.92
C HIS A 57 -19.77 -11.65 -8.03
N PHE A 58 -19.80 -11.46 -6.69
CA PHE A 58 -18.89 -12.13 -5.76
C PHE A 58 -18.90 -13.67 -5.91
N TRP A 59 -20.08 -14.28 -5.87
CA TRP A 59 -20.22 -15.75 -5.94
C TRP A 59 -19.73 -16.34 -7.28
N ARG A 60 -19.93 -15.62 -8.38
CA ARG A 60 -19.46 -16.02 -9.71
C ARG A 60 -17.95 -16.08 -9.80
N TYR A 61 -17.25 -15.16 -9.14
CA TYR A 61 -15.80 -15.01 -9.20
C TYR A 61 -15.11 -15.25 -7.84
N LYS A 62 -15.75 -16.00 -6.93
CA LYS A 62 -15.28 -16.20 -5.55
C LYS A 62 -13.83 -16.68 -5.46
N LYS A 63 -13.40 -17.64 -6.29
CA LYS A 63 -12.01 -18.12 -6.32
C LYS A 63 -11.03 -17.01 -6.67
N HIS A 64 -11.36 -16.19 -7.66
CA HIS A 64 -10.56 -15.04 -8.05
C HIS A 64 -10.45 -14.03 -6.90
N PHE A 65 -11.56 -13.70 -6.26
CA PHE A 65 -11.57 -12.73 -5.16
C PHE A 65 -10.85 -13.23 -3.91
N LEU A 66 -10.91 -14.54 -3.61
CA LEU A 66 -10.14 -15.12 -2.52
C LEU A 66 -8.64 -15.03 -2.79
N ILE A 67 -8.17 -15.39 -3.98
CA ILE A 67 -6.76 -15.30 -4.36
C ILE A 67 -6.30 -13.84 -4.35
N LEU A 68 -7.08 -12.94 -4.97
CA LEU A 68 -6.77 -11.53 -5.01
C LEU A 68 -6.77 -10.93 -3.59
N GLY A 69 -7.77 -11.23 -2.77
CA GLY A 69 -7.89 -10.78 -1.40
C GLY A 69 -6.72 -11.24 -0.53
N MET A 70 -6.29 -12.49 -0.70
CA MET A 70 -5.14 -13.04 0.00
C MET A 70 -3.85 -12.28 -0.32
N PHE A 71 -3.50 -12.14 -1.61
CA PHE A 71 -2.20 -11.56 -2.01
C PHE A 71 -2.18 -10.04 -2.12
N ASN A 72 -3.33 -9.39 -2.37
CA ASN A 72 -3.41 -7.94 -2.55
C ASN A 72 -3.84 -7.18 -1.29
N SER A 73 -4.37 -7.86 -0.28
CA SER A 73 -4.84 -7.20 0.94
C SER A 73 -4.48 -7.95 2.21
N ALA A 74 -4.91 -9.19 2.39
CA ALA A 74 -4.77 -9.90 3.66
C ALA A 74 -3.29 -10.05 4.08
N ILE A 75 -2.48 -10.73 3.26
CA ILE A 75 -1.06 -10.96 3.55
C ILE A 75 -0.30 -9.65 3.69
N PRO A 76 -0.31 -8.72 2.70
CA PRO A 76 0.48 -7.51 2.83
C PRO A 76 0.04 -6.63 3.99
N PHE A 77 -1.25 -6.49 4.25
CA PHE A 77 -1.71 -5.66 5.37
C PHE A 77 -1.31 -6.25 6.72
N MET A 78 -1.41 -7.60 6.91
CA MET A 78 -0.95 -8.25 8.14
C MET A 78 0.55 -8.08 8.34
N LEU A 79 1.35 -8.22 7.27
CA LEU A 79 2.80 -8.03 7.33
C LEU A 79 3.18 -6.57 7.65
N PHE A 80 2.49 -5.59 7.08
CA PHE A 80 2.68 -4.18 7.45
C PHE A 80 2.23 -3.91 8.88
N ALA A 81 1.08 -4.45 9.32
CA ALA A 81 0.62 -4.31 10.69
C ALA A 81 1.57 -4.98 11.71
N TYR A 82 2.27 -6.03 11.31
CA TYR A 82 3.36 -6.60 12.08
C TYR A 82 4.59 -5.67 12.10
N ALA A 83 4.99 -5.16 10.95
CA ALA A 83 6.18 -4.32 10.81
C ALA A 83 6.08 -3.00 11.60
N VAL A 84 4.93 -2.33 11.57
CA VAL A 84 4.74 -1.04 12.27
C VAL A 84 4.78 -1.15 13.79
N GLN A 85 4.70 -2.34 14.37
CA GLN A 85 4.85 -2.50 15.83
C GLN A 85 6.26 -2.15 16.30
N THR A 86 7.27 -2.42 15.46
CA THR A 86 8.68 -2.18 15.76
C THR A 86 9.25 -1.00 14.97
N LEU A 87 8.91 -0.91 13.68
CA LEU A 87 9.40 0.14 12.79
C LEU A 87 8.50 1.39 12.88
N ASP A 88 9.07 2.53 12.55
CA ASP A 88 8.34 3.78 12.40
C ASP A 88 7.35 3.71 11.22
N ALA A 89 6.21 4.39 11.35
CA ALA A 89 5.19 4.44 10.29
C ALA A 89 5.75 5.06 9.01
N SER A 90 6.60 6.08 9.13
CA SER A 90 7.35 6.69 8.03
C SER A 90 8.21 5.67 7.30
N MET A 91 8.99 4.86 8.02
CA MET A 91 9.84 3.82 7.43
C MET A 91 9.02 2.78 6.68
N VAL A 92 7.94 2.27 7.28
CA VAL A 92 7.08 1.27 6.62
C VAL A 92 6.41 1.84 5.38
N SER A 93 6.02 3.12 5.37
CA SER A 93 5.46 3.80 4.20
C SER A 93 6.46 3.92 3.05
N ILE A 94 7.76 4.13 3.36
CA ILE A 94 8.83 4.16 2.35
C ILE A 94 9.09 2.74 1.82
N LEU A 95 9.18 1.74 2.69
CA LEU A 95 9.33 0.33 2.28
C LEU A 95 8.17 -0.13 1.40
N ASN A 96 6.93 0.32 1.66
CA ASN A 96 5.79 0.06 0.79
C ASN A 96 6.00 0.53 -0.66
N SER A 97 6.76 1.59 -0.87
CA SER A 97 7.05 2.11 -2.22
C SER A 97 7.99 1.22 -3.03
N THR A 98 8.57 0.17 -2.44
CA THR A 98 9.43 -0.78 -3.15
C THR A 98 8.66 -1.80 -4.00
N ALA A 99 7.31 -1.84 -3.92
CA ALA A 99 6.48 -2.78 -4.67
C ALA A 99 6.78 -2.83 -6.20
N PRO A 100 7.02 -1.71 -6.91
CA PRO A 100 7.39 -1.74 -8.32
C PRO A 100 8.68 -2.49 -8.62
N PHE A 101 9.66 -2.49 -7.71
CA PHE A 101 10.92 -3.22 -7.90
C PHE A 101 10.69 -4.73 -7.97
N TRP A 102 9.84 -5.26 -7.09
CA TRP A 102 9.44 -6.66 -7.13
C TRP A 102 8.67 -7.01 -8.41
N GLY A 103 7.84 -6.07 -8.90
CA GLY A 103 7.17 -6.23 -10.19
C GLY A 103 8.14 -6.41 -11.35
N VAL A 104 9.26 -5.68 -11.35
CA VAL A 104 10.34 -5.84 -12.34
C VAL A 104 11.05 -7.18 -12.17
N VAL A 105 11.42 -7.53 -10.95
CA VAL A 105 12.12 -8.80 -10.67
C VAL A 105 11.28 -10.00 -11.13
N ILE A 106 9.99 -10.04 -10.77
CA ILE A 106 9.07 -11.08 -11.22
C ILE A 106 8.91 -11.05 -12.74
N GLY A 107 8.74 -9.86 -13.32
CA GLY A 107 8.60 -9.68 -14.78
C GLY A 107 9.80 -10.17 -15.54
N ALA A 108 11.01 -9.81 -15.11
CA ALA A 108 12.25 -10.17 -15.79
C ALA A 108 12.62 -11.65 -15.60
N LEU A 109 12.59 -12.15 -14.35
CA LEU A 109 13.09 -13.49 -14.03
C LEU A 109 12.06 -14.60 -14.31
N TRP A 110 10.78 -14.36 -14.00
CA TRP A 110 9.75 -15.38 -14.16
C TRP A 110 9.03 -15.30 -15.50
N LEU A 111 8.62 -14.09 -15.90
CA LEU A 111 7.86 -13.89 -17.15
C LEU A 111 8.76 -13.59 -18.35
N LYS A 112 10.09 -13.49 -18.15
CA LYS A 112 11.10 -13.24 -19.19
C LYS A 112 10.79 -12.00 -20.04
N VAL A 113 10.18 -10.97 -19.42
CA VAL A 113 9.90 -9.71 -20.09
C VAL A 113 11.20 -8.92 -20.26
N PRO A 114 11.55 -8.52 -21.50
CA PRO A 114 12.74 -7.69 -21.73
C PRO A 114 12.68 -6.42 -20.92
N THR A 115 13.74 -6.12 -20.19
CA THR A 115 13.77 -5.00 -19.24
C THR A 115 14.88 -4.03 -19.62
N HIS A 116 14.56 -2.76 -19.77
CA HIS A 116 15.52 -1.71 -20.15
C HIS A 116 16.54 -1.45 -19.03
N LYS A 117 17.76 -0.99 -19.39
CA LYS A 117 18.84 -0.72 -18.42
C LYS A 117 18.45 0.31 -17.34
N SER A 118 17.66 1.33 -17.71
CA SER A 118 17.16 2.35 -16.77
C SER A 118 16.33 1.75 -15.63
N VAL A 119 15.60 0.66 -15.90
CA VAL A 119 14.78 -0.03 -14.90
C VAL A 119 15.65 -0.75 -13.87
N TRP A 120 16.73 -1.42 -14.33
CA TRP A 120 17.71 -2.04 -13.42
C TRP A 120 18.47 -1.02 -12.58
N MET A 121 18.84 0.13 -13.19
CA MET A 121 19.38 1.26 -12.41
C MET A 121 18.39 1.74 -11.35
N GLY A 122 17.11 1.83 -11.70
CA GLY A 122 16.04 2.16 -10.73
C GLY A 122 15.96 1.18 -9.57
N CYS A 123 16.07 -0.12 -9.83
CA CYS A 123 16.14 -1.14 -8.78
C CYS A 123 17.39 -0.96 -7.89
N GLY A 124 18.53 -0.61 -8.49
CA GLY A 124 19.75 -0.28 -7.73
C GLY A 124 19.60 0.93 -6.80
N PHE A 125 19.00 2.03 -7.29
CA PHE A 125 18.68 3.20 -6.46
C PHE A 125 17.69 2.84 -5.33
N GLY A 126 16.67 2.04 -5.65
CA GLY A 126 15.71 1.59 -4.65
C GLY A 126 16.35 0.76 -3.54
N LEU A 127 17.23 -0.18 -3.91
CA LEU A 127 17.98 -0.99 -2.94
C LEU A 127 18.91 -0.12 -2.08
N ALA A 128 19.66 0.79 -2.70
CA ALA A 128 20.52 1.74 -2.00
C ALA A 128 19.70 2.60 -1.01
N GLY A 129 18.51 3.04 -1.41
CA GLY A 129 17.60 3.78 -0.54
C GLY A 129 17.14 2.98 0.67
N VAL A 130 16.76 1.73 0.49
CA VAL A 130 16.40 0.83 1.60
C VAL A 130 17.59 0.60 2.53
N VAL A 131 18.78 0.36 1.99
CA VAL A 131 20.01 0.20 2.79
C VAL A 131 20.33 1.48 3.57
N THR A 132 20.16 2.66 2.98
CA THR A 132 20.36 3.95 3.66
C THR A 132 19.39 4.14 4.81
N LEU A 133 18.10 3.79 4.61
CA LEU A 133 17.09 3.86 5.66
C LEU A 133 17.41 2.96 6.85
N VAL A 134 17.81 1.72 6.55
CA VAL A 134 18.04 0.68 7.57
C VAL A 134 19.41 0.83 8.23
N GLY A 135 20.45 1.09 7.44
CA GLY A 135 21.84 1.00 7.87
C GLY A 135 22.32 2.15 8.75
N PHE A 136 21.62 3.28 8.77
CA PHE A 136 21.97 4.47 9.55
C PHE A 136 20.97 4.79 10.67
N ASP A 137 19.95 3.97 10.84
CA ASP A 137 18.99 4.16 11.92
C ASP A 137 19.40 3.33 13.14
N SER A 138 19.83 4.00 14.21
CA SER A 138 20.23 3.35 15.46
C SER A 138 19.09 2.58 16.13
N ALA A 139 17.82 2.94 15.86
CA ALA A 139 16.67 2.21 16.36
C ALA A 139 16.46 0.89 15.60
N VAL A 140 16.83 0.85 14.33
CA VAL A 140 16.73 -0.34 13.46
C VAL A 140 17.89 -1.31 13.67
N LEU A 141 19.06 -0.80 14.09
CA LEU A 141 20.22 -1.65 14.43
C LEU A 141 20.05 -2.41 15.76
N LYS A 142 18.95 -2.16 16.51
CA LYS A 142 18.60 -2.97 17.68
C LYS A 142 18.25 -4.40 17.25
N GLU A 143 18.61 -5.35 18.12
CA GLU A 143 18.30 -6.76 17.90
C GLU A 143 16.83 -6.98 17.57
N GLY A 144 16.55 -7.65 16.43
CA GLY A 144 15.20 -8.04 16.01
C GLY A 144 14.51 -7.18 14.96
N ALA A 145 15.04 -6.01 14.57
CA ALA A 145 14.39 -5.15 13.56
C ALA A 145 14.43 -5.71 12.12
N TRP A 146 15.34 -6.65 11.82
CA TRP A 146 15.46 -7.26 10.49
C TRP A 146 14.20 -8.03 10.07
N LEU A 147 13.51 -8.69 11.01
CA LEU A 147 12.31 -9.46 10.72
C LEU A 147 11.11 -8.56 10.33
N PRO A 148 10.81 -7.45 11.04
CA PRO A 148 9.85 -6.44 10.59
C PRO A 148 10.17 -5.83 9.22
N ILE A 149 11.44 -5.56 8.90
CA ILE A 149 11.86 -5.06 7.59
C ILE A 149 11.57 -6.10 6.51
N LEU A 150 11.96 -7.35 6.75
CA LEU A 150 11.69 -8.46 5.85
C LEU A 150 10.18 -8.64 5.63
N ALA A 151 9.38 -8.53 6.69
CA ALA A 151 7.92 -8.58 6.59
C ALA A 151 7.37 -7.47 5.68
N ALA A 152 7.83 -6.22 5.83
CA ALA A 152 7.42 -5.12 4.97
C ALA A 152 7.83 -5.35 3.50
N LEU A 153 9.02 -5.89 3.24
CA LEU A 153 9.47 -6.24 1.89
C LEU A 153 8.66 -7.42 1.30
N CYS A 154 8.33 -8.43 2.11
CA CYS A 154 7.44 -9.52 1.69
C CYS A 154 6.01 -9.02 1.38
N ALA A 155 5.51 -8.02 2.11
CA ALA A 155 4.24 -7.38 1.81
C ALA A 155 4.24 -6.77 0.40
N THR A 156 5.31 -6.05 0.04
CA THR A 156 5.46 -5.44 -1.29
C THR A 156 5.67 -6.47 -2.40
N LEU A 157 6.36 -7.58 -2.11
CA LEU A 157 6.46 -8.73 -3.02
C LEU A 157 5.08 -9.35 -3.28
N SER A 158 4.23 -9.47 -2.24
CA SER A 158 2.85 -9.95 -2.38
C SER A 158 2.03 -9.07 -3.30
N TYR A 159 2.12 -7.74 -3.18
CA TYR A 159 1.50 -6.79 -4.11
C TYR A 159 1.95 -6.98 -5.56
N ALA A 160 3.25 -7.20 -5.77
CA ALA A 160 3.77 -7.45 -7.11
C ALA A 160 3.20 -8.74 -7.71
N GLY A 161 3.12 -9.81 -6.92
CA GLY A 161 2.46 -11.07 -7.30
C GLY A 161 1.00 -10.88 -7.66
N ALA A 162 0.23 -10.18 -6.81
CA ALA A 162 -1.16 -9.83 -7.07
C ALA A 162 -1.34 -9.01 -8.34
N SER A 163 -0.45 -8.04 -8.59
CA SER A 163 -0.47 -7.22 -9.81
C SER A 163 -0.29 -8.05 -11.07
N HIS A 164 0.65 -9.01 -11.07
CA HIS A 164 0.84 -9.92 -12.19
C HIS A 164 -0.34 -10.89 -12.38
N TYR A 165 -0.91 -11.40 -11.29
CA TYR A 165 -2.12 -12.22 -11.32
C TYR A 165 -3.31 -11.45 -11.92
N THR A 166 -3.50 -10.19 -11.54
CA THR A 166 -4.64 -9.36 -11.99
C THR A 166 -4.60 -9.09 -13.49
N LYS A 167 -3.43 -9.12 -14.16
CA LYS A 167 -3.34 -9.00 -15.63
C LYS A 167 -4.06 -10.11 -16.38
N ARG A 168 -4.26 -11.27 -15.74
CA ARG A 168 -4.96 -12.45 -16.29
C ARG A 168 -6.36 -12.62 -15.69
N ALA A 169 -6.82 -11.65 -14.91
CA ALA A 169 -8.09 -11.70 -14.21
C ALA A 169 -9.29 -11.55 -15.15
N PRO A 170 -10.48 -12.05 -14.76
CA PRO A 170 -11.70 -11.79 -15.49
C PRO A 170 -11.95 -10.28 -15.66
N GLN A 171 -12.46 -9.90 -16.83
CA GLN A 171 -12.84 -8.51 -17.12
C GLN A 171 -14.01 -8.09 -16.23
N MET A 172 -13.77 -7.09 -15.39
CA MET A 172 -14.80 -6.51 -14.52
C MET A 172 -14.42 -5.07 -14.14
N THR A 173 -15.36 -4.32 -13.59
CA THR A 173 -15.09 -2.96 -13.13
C THR A 173 -14.08 -2.94 -11.99
N SER A 174 -13.28 -1.89 -11.89
CA SER A 174 -12.33 -1.69 -10.79
C SER A 174 -13.03 -1.72 -9.42
N PHE A 175 -14.28 -1.22 -9.36
CA PHE A 175 -15.10 -1.28 -8.16
C PHE A 175 -15.39 -2.73 -7.72
N ASN A 176 -15.79 -3.61 -8.65
CA ASN A 176 -16.06 -5.02 -8.35
C ASN A 176 -14.78 -5.75 -7.91
N HIS A 177 -13.63 -5.43 -8.53
CA HIS A 177 -12.33 -5.94 -8.09
C HIS A 177 -12.05 -5.58 -6.63
N ALA A 178 -12.22 -4.31 -6.24
CA ALA A 178 -11.92 -3.90 -4.87
C ALA A 178 -12.92 -4.45 -3.85
N HIS A 179 -14.22 -4.41 -4.17
CA HIS A 179 -15.24 -4.98 -3.31
C HIS A 179 -14.98 -6.48 -3.06
N GLY A 180 -14.79 -7.25 -4.14
CA GLY A 180 -14.50 -8.67 -4.04
C GLY A 180 -13.16 -8.99 -3.37
N ASN A 181 -12.13 -8.17 -3.63
CA ASN A 181 -10.82 -8.26 -2.98
C ASN A 181 -10.92 -8.09 -1.45
N LEU A 182 -11.67 -7.10 -0.97
CA LEU A 182 -11.80 -6.86 0.48
C LEU A 182 -12.60 -7.97 1.17
N TRP A 183 -13.69 -8.45 0.58
CA TRP A 183 -14.40 -9.61 1.11
C TRP A 183 -13.56 -10.89 1.06
N GLY A 184 -12.80 -11.08 -0.03
CA GLY A 184 -11.86 -12.21 -0.12
C GLY A 184 -10.78 -12.14 0.94
N ALA A 185 -10.28 -10.94 1.25
CA ALA A 185 -9.32 -10.71 2.33
C ALA A 185 -9.93 -11.00 3.71
N ALA A 186 -11.15 -10.52 3.98
CA ALA A 186 -11.84 -10.79 5.23
C ALA A 186 -12.04 -12.30 5.46
N ILE A 187 -12.51 -13.02 4.45
CA ILE A 187 -12.65 -14.49 4.55
C ILE A 187 -11.30 -15.17 4.82
N PHE A 188 -10.20 -14.66 4.25
CA PHE A 188 -8.87 -15.22 4.45
C PHE A 188 -8.31 -14.91 5.84
N VAL A 189 -8.50 -13.68 6.36
CA VAL A 189 -7.96 -13.25 7.67
C VAL A 189 -8.76 -13.84 8.83
N LEU A 190 -10.06 -14.05 8.66
CA LEU A 190 -10.98 -14.51 9.71
C LEU A 190 -10.45 -15.70 10.55
N PRO A 191 -9.88 -16.78 9.98
CA PRO A 191 -9.34 -17.87 10.78
C PRO A 191 -8.19 -17.45 11.69
N PHE A 192 -7.40 -16.46 11.30
CA PHE A 192 -6.21 -16.05 12.04
C PHE A 192 -6.54 -15.33 13.35
N ILE A 193 -7.71 -14.70 13.47
CA ILE A 193 -8.13 -14.02 14.71
C ILE A 193 -8.29 -15.01 15.88
N PHE A 194 -8.59 -16.28 15.60
CA PHE A 194 -8.71 -17.31 16.65
C PHE A 194 -7.34 -17.75 17.18
N PHE A 195 -6.28 -17.65 16.37
CA PHE A 195 -4.91 -17.99 16.75
C PHE A 195 -4.13 -16.77 17.26
N LEU A 196 -4.51 -15.58 16.83
CA LEU A 196 -3.88 -14.30 17.15
C LEU A 196 -4.95 -13.32 17.68
N PRO A 197 -5.49 -13.57 18.89
CA PRO A 197 -6.57 -12.77 19.45
C PRO A 197 -6.12 -11.36 19.84
N ILE A 198 -7.09 -10.52 20.22
CA ILE A 198 -6.85 -9.19 20.80
C ILE A 198 -5.91 -9.35 22.01
N ARG A 199 -4.90 -8.51 22.09
CA ARG A 199 -3.89 -8.53 23.14
C ARG A 199 -4.29 -7.71 24.34
N GLU A 200 -4.90 -6.54 24.10
CA GLU A 200 -5.34 -5.60 25.12
C GLU A 200 -6.71 -5.02 24.77
N THR A 201 -7.47 -4.59 25.75
CA THR A 201 -8.76 -3.92 25.52
C THR A 201 -8.52 -2.59 24.81
N PRO A 202 -9.08 -2.37 23.58
CA PRO A 202 -8.82 -1.17 22.82
C PRO A 202 -9.42 0.07 23.48
N ASN A 203 -8.63 1.11 23.60
CA ASN A 203 -9.07 2.41 24.04
C ASN A 203 -9.75 3.20 22.90
N SER A 204 -10.29 4.39 23.21
CA SER A 204 -11.00 5.22 22.22
C SER A 204 -10.13 5.65 21.04
N THR A 205 -8.83 5.87 21.25
CA THR A 205 -7.87 6.23 20.19
C THR A 205 -7.68 5.07 19.22
N VAL A 206 -7.53 3.85 19.74
CA VAL A 206 -7.40 2.63 18.91
C VAL A 206 -8.68 2.38 18.12
N ILE A 207 -9.85 2.51 18.76
CA ILE A 207 -11.14 2.36 18.05
C ILE A 207 -11.26 3.38 16.92
N SER A 208 -10.93 4.64 17.18
CA SER A 208 -10.96 5.71 16.17
C SER A 208 -9.96 5.44 15.03
N ALA A 209 -8.77 4.94 15.35
CA ALA A 209 -7.76 4.57 14.36
C ALA A 209 -8.24 3.42 13.46
N VAL A 210 -8.88 2.39 14.03
CA VAL A 210 -9.46 1.26 13.28
C VAL A 210 -10.58 1.72 12.34
N VAL A 211 -11.49 2.57 12.84
CA VAL A 211 -12.58 3.15 12.02
C VAL A 211 -12.01 4.00 10.88
N GLY A 212 -11.04 4.88 11.18
CA GLY A 212 -10.34 5.67 10.18
C GLY A 212 -9.63 4.80 9.14
N LEU A 213 -8.93 3.76 9.59
CA LEU A 213 -8.23 2.83 8.72
C LEU A 213 -9.17 2.06 7.78
N GLY A 214 -10.28 1.54 8.31
CA GLY A 214 -11.23 0.73 7.55
C GLY A 214 -12.13 1.57 6.65
N ILE A 215 -12.74 2.63 7.16
CA ILE A 215 -13.70 3.45 6.40
C ILE A 215 -12.96 4.44 5.50
N ILE A 216 -12.06 5.26 6.07
CA ILE A 216 -11.43 6.35 5.32
C ILE A 216 -10.30 5.80 4.44
N CYS A 217 -9.30 5.13 5.04
CA CYS A 217 -8.10 4.70 4.31
C CYS A 217 -8.33 3.46 3.44
N THR A 218 -9.46 2.77 3.57
CA THR A 218 -9.79 1.61 2.75
C THR A 218 -11.05 1.87 1.93
N GLY A 219 -12.22 2.01 2.53
CA GLY A 219 -13.48 2.17 1.79
C GLY A 219 -13.54 3.41 0.92
N ILE A 220 -13.44 4.60 1.51
CA ILE A 220 -13.52 5.89 0.82
C ILE A 220 -12.31 6.08 -0.12
N ALA A 221 -11.12 5.68 0.31
CA ALA A 221 -9.93 5.76 -0.51
C ALA A 221 -10.06 4.97 -1.83
N TYR A 222 -10.64 3.77 -1.82
CA TYR A 222 -10.90 3.01 -3.05
C TYR A 222 -11.90 3.73 -3.96
N ILE A 223 -12.96 4.34 -3.40
CA ILE A 223 -13.93 5.10 -4.22
C ILE A 223 -13.23 6.28 -4.91
N LEU A 224 -12.41 7.02 -4.16
CA LEU A 224 -11.63 8.13 -4.72
C LEU A 224 -10.63 7.64 -5.78
N TYR A 225 -9.93 6.52 -5.51
CA TYR A 225 -9.01 5.92 -6.46
C TYR A 225 -9.69 5.55 -7.79
N PHE A 226 -10.87 4.91 -7.75
CA PHE A 226 -11.60 4.55 -8.97
C PHE A 226 -12.04 5.78 -9.76
N LYS A 227 -12.53 6.80 -9.06
CA LYS A 227 -12.85 8.08 -9.71
C LYS A 227 -11.63 8.67 -10.42
N LEU A 228 -10.46 8.64 -9.78
CA LEU A 228 -9.22 9.09 -10.40
C LEU A 228 -8.77 8.22 -11.57
N VAL A 229 -8.99 6.90 -11.52
CA VAL A 229 -8.75 6.00 -12.66
C VAL A 229 -9.65 6.33 -13.83
N GLU A 230 -10.92 6.65 -13.60
CA GLU A 230 -11.87 7.04 -14.65
C GLU A 230 -11.51 8.42 -15.25
N GLU A 231 -11.10 9.40 -14.43
CA GLU A 231 -10.79 10.77 -14.87
C GLU A 231 -9.40 10.91 -15.53
N LEU A 232 -8.38 10.22 -14.98
CA LEU A 232 -6.97 10.41 -15.35
C LEU A 232 -6.33 9.22 -16.05
N GLY A 233 -7.03 8.09 -16.07
CA GLY A 233 -6.49 6.80 -16.47
C GLY A 233 -5.69 6.10 -15.36
N ALA A 234 -5.61 4.77 -15.45
CA ALA A 234 -4.99 3.91 -14.42
C ALA A 234 -3.51 4.26 -14.14
N ALA A 235 -2.73 4.54 -15.19
CA ALA A 235 -1.31 4.87 -15.06
C ALA A 235 -1.08 6.19 -14.29
N SER A 236 -1.94 7.20 -14.51
CA SER A 236 -1.87 8.47 -13.79
C SER A 236 -2.36 8.33 -12.35
N ALA A 237 -3.43 7.57 -12.12
CA ALA A 237 -3.94 7.32 -10.77
C ALA A 237 -2.91 6.56 -9.91
N LEU A 238 -2.16 5.61 -10.49
CA LEU A 238 -1.08 4.89 -9.80
C LEU A 238 0.08 5.79 -9.38
N SER A 239 0.23 6.98 -9.96
CA SER A 239 1.27 7.93 -9.52
C SER A 239 1.09 8.39 -8.07
N VAL A 240 -0.08 8.19 -7.47
CA VAL A 240 -0.33 8.42 -6.04
C VAL A 240 0.68 7.69 -5.16
N THR A 241 1.17 6.51 -5.59
CA THR A 241 2.12 5.70 -4.81
C THR A 241 3.44 6.41 -4.53
N PHE A 242 3.84 7.38 -5.37
CA PHE A 242 5.02 8.21 -5.14
C PHE A 242 4.82 9.24 -4.02
N LEU A 243 3.59 9.65 -3.79
CA LEU A 243 3.26 10.65 -2.78
C LEU A 243 2.97 10.01 -1.40
N ILE A 244 2.65 8.71 -1.36
CA ILE A 244 2.36 7.99 -0.10
C ILE A 244 3.48 8.16 0.93
N PRO A 245 4.77 7.95 0.61
CA PRO A 245 5.84 8.11 1.59
C PRO A 245 5.97 9.53 2.13
N VAL A 246 5.73 10.54 1.27
CA VAL A 246 5.76 11.94 1.69
C VAL A 246 4.76 12.19 2.81
N PHE A 247 3.53 11.71 2.63
CA PHE A 247 2.49 11.82 3.66
C PHE A 247 2.73 10.86 4.83
N GLY A 248 3.28 9.66 4.60
CA GLY A 248 3.66 8.75 5.68
C GLY A 248 4.68 9.37 6.64
N ILE A 249 5.72 10.03 6.10
CA ILE A 249 6.70 10.78 6.87
C ILE A 249 6.04 11.97 7.60
N LEU A 250 5.21 12.75 6.87
CA LEU A 250 4.53 13.91 7.43
C LEU A 250 3.63 13.52 8.62
N TRP A 251 2.80 12.51 8.46
CA TRP A 251 1.90 12.05 9.52
C TRP A 251 2.66 11.39 10.68
N GLY A 252 3.70 10.60 10.41
CA GLY A 252 4.56 10.02 11.44
C GLY A 252 5.22 11.11 12.29
N HIS A 253 5.73 12.17 11.65
CA HIS A 253 6.33 13.28 12.35
C HIS A 253 5.31 14.10 13.18
N LEU A 254 4.15 14.44 12.57
CA LEU A 254 3.16 15.33 13.20
C LEU A 254 2.36 14.67 14.33
N PHE A 255 2.10 13.37 14.26
CA PHE A 255 1.19 12.68 15.17
C PHE A 255 1.84 11.60 16.03
N LEU A 256 3.04 11.14 15.67
CA LEU A 256 3.77 10.09 16.40
C LEU A 256 5.13 10.58 16.91
N ASP A 257 5.46 11.86 16.72
CA ASP A 257 6.75 12.45 17.11
C ASP A 257 7.97 11.72 16.50
N GLU A 258 7.78 11.07 15.34
CA GLU A 258 8.85 10.38 14.63
C GLU A 258 9.91 11.37 14.18
N LYS A 259 11.18 11.08 14.47
CA LYS A 259 12.30 11.94 14.10
C LYS A 259 12.67 11.75 12.63
N ILE A 260 12.64 12.84 11.87
CA ILE A 260 13.09 12.83 10.47
C ILE A 260 14.59 13.01 10.45
N GLY A 261 15.35 11.91 10.42
CA GLY A 261 16.81 11.92 10.28
C GLY A 261 17.24 12.15 8.83
N ILE A 262 18.53 12.44 8.64
CA ILE A 262 19.13 12.59 7.31
C ILE A 262 19.01 11.27 6.50
N ASN A 263 19.11 10.12 7.16
CA ASN A 263 18.90 8.79 6.60
C ASN A 263 17.50 8.62 6.04
N THR A 264 16.46 9.11 6.75
CA THR A 264 15.07 9.08 6.29
C THR A 264 14.90 9.90 5.01
N ILE A 265 15.48 11.10 4.96
CA ILE A 265 15.40 11.99 3.79
C ILE A 265 16.16 11.37 2.61
N LEU A 266 17.43 11.01 2.79
CA LEU A 266 18.27 10.45 1.71
C LEU A 266 17.71 9.12 1.21
N GLY A 267 17.33 8.21 2.12
CA GLY A 267 16.74 6.93 1.77
C GLY A 267 15.42 7.09 0.99
N SER A 268 14.55 8.00 1.42
CA SER A 268 13.30 8.31 0.72
C SER A 268 13.55 8.83 -0.68
N VAL A 269 14.48 9.79 -0.84
CA VAL A 269 14.83 10.36 -2.15
C VAL A 269 15.36 9.26 -3.08
N LEU A 270 16.26 8.40 -2.59
CA LEU A 270 16.81 7.29 -3.38
C LEU A 270 15.72 6.30 -3.80
N VAL A 271 14.82 5.90 -2.88
CA VAL A 271 13.69 5.02 -3.21
C VAL A 271 12.78 5.67 -4.25
N LEU A 272 12.40 6.94 -4.08
CA LEU A 272 11.51 7.64 -5.01
C LEU A 272 12.14 7.83 -6.40
N VAL A 273 13.44 8.14 -6.47
CA VAL A 273 14.19 8.17 -7.74
C VAL A 273 14.17 6.79 -8.39
N GLY A 274 14.47 5.73 -7.63
CA GLY A 274 14.41 4.35 -8.10
C GLY A 274 13.05 3.97 -8.65
N VAL A 275 11.98 4.25 -7.92
CA VAL A 275 10.59 3.98 -8.36
C VAL A 275 10.24 4.79 -9.61
N SER A 276 10.68 6.06 -9.71
CA SER A 276 10.48 6.90 -10.90
C SER A 276 11.14 6.32 -12.16
N LEU A 277 12.36 5.79 -12.03
CA LEU A 277 13.07 5.12 -13.13
C LEU A 277 12.39 3.81 -13.53
N VAL A 278 11.96 3.00 -12.57
CA VAL A 278 11.29 1.71 -12.81
C VAL A 278 9.94 1.88 -13.49
N THR A 279 9.17 2.89 -13.10
CA THR A 279 7.82 3.12 -13.63
C THR A 279 7.79 3.98 -14.90
N GLY A 280 8.95 4.51 -15.33
CA GLY A 280 9.04 5.40 -16.51
C GLY A 280 8.40 6.78 -16.30
N LEU A 281 8.14 7.17 -15.03
CA LEU A 281 7.52 8.47 -14.73
C LEU A 281 8.40 9.64 -15.20
N HIS A 282 9.72 9.50 -15.09
CA HIS A 282 10.70 10.48 -15.56
C HIS A 282 10.52 10.80 -17.05
N GLU A 283 10.33 9.79 -17.92
CA GLU A 283 10.13 9.97 -19.35
C GLU A 283 8.84 10.77 -19.67
N LYS A 284 7.75 10.45 -18.95
CA LYS A 284 6.48 11.17 -19.10
C LYS A 284 6.58 12.64 -18.70
N LEU A 285 7.33 12.94 -17.64
CA LEU A 285 7.57 14.31 -17.19
C LEU A 285 8.40 15.11 -18.20
N PHE A 286 9.43 14.51 -18.81
CA PHE A 286 10.23 15.14 -19.86
C PHE A 286 9.42 15.39 -21.15
N THR A 287 8.57 14.42 -21.55
CA THR A 287 7.72 14.56 -22.74
C THR A 287 6.69 15.69 -22.55
N LEU A 288 6.07 15.78 -21.38
CA LEU A 288 5.13 16.87 -21.05
C LEU A 288 5.79 18.25 -21.03
N LYS A 289 7.05 18.35 -20.59
CA LYS A 289 7.82 19.61 -20.66
C LYS A 289 8.13 20.02 -22.09
N ARG A 290 8.45 19.08 -22.98
CA ARG A 290 8.70 19.37 -24.40
C ARG A 290 7.43 19.85 -25.13
N LEU A 291 6.28 19.25 -24.85
CA LEU A 291 4.99 19.64 -25.43
C LEU A 291 4.46 21.01 -24.93
N LYS A 292 4.94 21.50 -23.78
CA LYS A 292 4.60 22.83 -23.27
C LYS A 292 5.57 23.93 -23.71
N ALA A 293 6.71 23.55 -24.26
CA ALA A 293 7.75 24.48 -24.74
C ALA A 293 7.72 24.66 -26.28
N SER A 294 6.92 23.87 -26.99
CA SER A 294 6.56 23.99 -28.40
C SER A 294 5.19 24.65 -28.54
#